data_fc29608cbafcc1f9b2e61aca4da34c5b
#
_entry.id   fc29608cbafcc1f9b2e61aca4da34c5b
#
_cell.length_a   1.000
_cell.length_b   1.000
_cell.length_c   1.000
_cell.angle_alpha   90.00
_cell.angle_beta   90.00
_cell.angle_gamma   90.00
#
_symmetry.space_group_name_H-M   'P 1'
#
loop_
_entity.id
_entity.type
_entity.pdbx_description
1 polymer ?
#
loop_
_entity_poly.entity_id
_entity_poly.type
_entity_poly.pdbx_seq_one_letter_code
_entity_poly.pdbx_strand_id
1 'polypeptide(L)'
;MTNYDTLDMDTVKLLNTHYTKGRDGGSIQFIVLHHNASNLTVEGCWQVWQSRQASAHIQIEENGRTGQLVWDADTAWHAGNWYANTHSVGIEHADKLVNDQWVLSEATLDAGAHVVAAYCKYYKLGKPEWMKNVFPHSHFSATACPASIQGSQNAEYMSRAQ
;
A
#
# COMPACT_ATOMS: atom_id res chain seq x y z
N MET A 1 -7.20 12.45 -11.55
CA MET A 1 -5.72 12.42 -11.42
C MET A 1 -5.38 12.60 -9.94
N THR A 2 -4.50 11.75 -9.43
CA THR A 2 -4.07 11.78 -8.02
C THR A 2 -3.50 13.14 -7.64
N ASN A 3 -3.96 13.70 -6.53
CA ASN A 3 -3.37 14.90 -5.95
C ASN A 3 -2.48 14.48 -4.77
N TYR A 4 -1.19 14.47 -5.01
CA TYR A 4 -0.20 14.03 -4.01
C TYR A 4 -0.01 15.00 -2.84
N ASP A 5 -0.37 16.27 -2.99
CA ASP A 5 -0.26 17.24 -1.89
C ASP A 5 -1.38 17.11 -0.87
N THR A 6 -2.56 16.67 -1.31
CA THR A 6 -3.75 16.49 -0.46
C THR A 6 -4.08 15.02 -0.20
N LEU A 7 -3.34 14.09 -0.80
CA LEU A 7 -3.60 12.64 -0.76
C LEU A 7 -4.96 12.25 -1.34
N ASP A 8 -5.45 13.01 -2.32
CA ASP A 8 -6.67 12.66 -3.04
C ASP A 8 -6.34 11.66 -4.15
N MET A 9 -6.74 10.41 -3.97
CA MET A 9 -6.54 9.37 -4.97
C MET A 9 -7.47 9.57 -6.18
N ASP A 10 -7.15 8.91 -7.30
CA ASP A 10 -7.96 9.00 -8.52
C ASP A 10 -9.41 8.58 -8.29
N THR A 11 -9.62 7.64 -7.40
CA THR A 11 -10.95 7.17 -7.02
C THR A 11 -11.03 6.84 -5.53
N VAL A 12 -12.24 6.90 -4.99
CA VAL A 12 -12.55 6.47 -3.63
C VAL A 12 -13.63 5.41 -3.71
N LYS A 13 -13.32 4.20 -3.24
CA LYS A 13 -14.26 3.09 -3.13
C LYS A 13 -14.12 2.43 -1.77
N LEU A 14 -14.73 3.04 -0.77
CA LEU A 14 -14.57 2.63 0.62
C LEU A 14 -15.19 1.26 0.89
N LEU A 15 -14.46 0.45 1.64
CA LEU A 15 -14.99 -0.78 2.22
C LEU A 15 -16.01 -0.46 3.31
N ASN A 16 -16.96 -1.36 3.46
CA ASN A 16 -17.97 -1.33 4.53
C ASN A 16 -17.74 -2.43 5.57
N THR A 17 -16.70 -3.21 5.41
CA THR A 17 -16.33 -4.34 6.28
C THR A 17 -14.80 -4.54 6.27
N HIS A 18 -14.30 -5.38 7.19
CA HIS A 18 -12.90 -5.81 7.30
C HIS A 18 -11.90 -4.67 7.50
N TYR A 19 -12.34 -3.64 8.18
CA TYR A 19 -11.49 -2.58 8.72
C TYR A 19 -12.01 -2.19 10.11
N THR A 20 -11.22 -1.47 10.87
CA THR A 20 -11.62 -0.96 12.19
C THR A 20 -11.69 0.56 12.14
N LYS A 21 -12.79 1.11 12.63
CA LYS A 21 -12.93 2.56 12.73
C LYS A 21 -11.97 3.13 13.77
N GLY A 22 -11.27 4.21 13.41
CA GLY A 22 -10.21 4.78 14.23
C GLY A 22 -8.93 3.95 14.21
N ARG A 23 -7.96 4.32 15.03
CA ARG A 23 -6.63 3.69 15.08
C ARG A 23 -6.23 3.15 16.45
N ASP A 24 -7.22 2.89 17.29
CA ASP A 24 -7.00 2.31 18.63
C ASP A 24 -5.90 3.05 19.43
N GLY A 25 -5.93 4.38 19.39
CA GLY A 25 -4.92 5.23 20.02
C GLY A 25 -3.61 5.38 19.25
N GLY A 26 -3.45 4.68 18.12
CA GLY A 26 -2.29 4.80 17.25
C GLY A 26 -2.35 6.02 16.33
N SER A 27 -1.24 6.29 15.67
CA SER A 27 -1.10 7.32 14.64
C SER A 27 -0.22 6.79 13.50
N ILE A 28 -0.36 7.37 12.32
CA ILE A 28 0.47 6.97 11.16
C ILE A 28 1.92 7.37 11.41
N GLN A 29 2.80 6.38 11.49
CA GLN A 29 4.23 6.53 11.75
C GLN A 29 5.11 5.93 10.66
N PHE A 30 4.57 5.02 9.85
CA PHE A 30 5.29 4.36 8.77
C PHE A 30 4.33 3.81 7.71
N ILE A 31 4.89 3.31 6.62
CA ILE A 31 4.18 2.74 5.48
C ILE A 31 4.55 1.27 5.34
N VAL A 32 3.56 0.43 5.03
CA VAL A 32 3.76 -0.99 4.75
C VAL A 32 3.36 -1.27 3.31
N LEU A 33 4.29 -1.84 2.54
CA LEU A 33 4.09 -2.16 1.13
C LEU A 33 3.66 -3.61 0.96
N HIS A 34 2.68 -3.80 0.09
CA HIS A 34 2.10 -5.08 -0.29
C HIS A 34 2.04 -5.24 -1.80
N HIS A 35 1.98 -6.49 -2.28
CA HIS A 35 1.62 -6.82 -3.64
C HIS A 35 0.35 -7.66 -3.66
N ASN A 36 -0.43 -7.55 -4.72
CA ASN A 36 -1.68 -8.32 -4.84
C ASN A 36 -1.45 -9.82 -5.05
N ALA A 37 -0.30 -10.23 -5.60
CA ALA A 37 -0.13 -11.54 -6.24
C ALA A 37 -1.22 -11.76 -7.29
N SER A 38 -1.58 -10.70 -7.99
CA SER A 38 -2.61 -10.63 -9.02
C SER A 38 -2.65 -9.23 -9.63
N ASN A 39 -3.25 -9.10 -10.79
CA ASN A 39 -3.44 -7.81 -11.44
C ASN A 39 -4.84 -7.26 -11.10
N LEU A 40 -4.98 -6.72 -9.88
CA LEU A 40 -6.27 -6.21 -9.42
C LEU A 40 -6.45 -4.72 -9.69
N THR A 41 -7.69 -4.34 -9.99
CA THR A 41 -8.15 -2.95 -9.97
C THR A 41 -8.58 -2.56 -8.54
N VAL A 42 -8.88 -1.28 -8.33
CA VAL A 42 -9.48 -0.82 -7.06
C VAL A 42 -10.79 -1.57 -6.78
N GLU A 43 -11.64 -1.69 -7.78
CA GLU A 43 -12.90 -2.43 -7.71
C GLU A 43 -12.67 -3.92 -7.44
N GLY A 44 -11.62 -4.49 -8.03
CA GLY A 44 -11.22 -5.89 -7.81
C GLY A 44 -10.79 -6.14 -6.36
N CYS A 45 -9.98 -5.27 -5.78
CA CYS A 45 -9.62 -5.33 -4.36
C CYS A 45 -10.85 -5.21 -3.45
N TRP A 46 -11.72 -4.24 -3.74
CA TRP A 46 -12.97 -4.08 -3.00
C TRP A 46 -13.80 -5.37 -3.03
N GLN A 47 -13.92 -6.02 -4.18
CA GLN A 47 -14.66 -7.28 -4.33
C GLN A 47 -14.01 -8.43 -3.56
N VAL A 48 -12.69 -8.59 -3.63
CA VAL A 48 -11.95 -9.64 -2.90
C VAL A 48 -12.15 -9.47 -1.39
N TRP A 49 -12.08 -8.24 -0.89
CA TRP A 49 -12.19 -7.96 0.54
C TRP A 49 -13.62 -7.91 1.07
N GLN A 50 -14.63 -8.19 0.25
CA GLN A 50 -15.99 -8.45 0.75
C GLN A 50 -16.04 -9.77 1.53
N SER A 51 -15.32 -10.79 1.09
CA SER A 51 -15.30 -12.12 1.71
C SER A 51 -14.00 -12.42 2.45
N ARG A 52 -12.87 -11.91 1.99
CA ARG A 52 -11.58 -12.08 2.65
C ARG A 52 -11.45 -11.06 3.78
N GLN A 53 -11.13 -11.53 4.99
CA GLN A 53 -10.97 -10.68 6.18
C GLN A 53 -9.62 -9.95 6.16
N ALA A 54 -9.47 -9.08 5.21
CA ALA A 54 -8.28 -8.25 5.00
C ALA A 54 -8.67 -6.95 4.30
N SER A 55 -7.81 -5.94 4.38
CA SER A 55 -7.96 -4.67 3.67
C SER A 55 -6.63 -3.92 3.63
N ALA A 56 -6.53 -2.94 2.74
CA ALA A 56 -5.47 -1.94 2.75
C ALA A 56 -6.08 -0.56 2.49
N HIS A 57 -5.31 0.50 2.78
CA HIS A 57 -5.78 1.87 2.58
C HIS A 57 -5.84 2.23 1.10
N ILE A 58 -4.79 1.86 0.35
CA ILE A 58 -4.57 2.27 -1.04
C ILE A 58 -4.32 1.05 -1.91
N GLN A 59 -4.91 1.06 -3.12
CA GLN A 59 -4.56 0.17 -4.23
C GLN A 59 -3.94 0.98 -5.36
N ILE A 60 -2.85 0.49 -5.93
CA ILE A 60 -2.23 1.02 -7.15
C ILE A 60 -2.46 0.02 -8.28
N GLU A 61 -3.14 0.44 -9.33
CA GLU A 61 -3.46 -0.41 -10.48
C GLU A 61 -2.28 -0.53 -11.47
N GLU A 62 -2.39 -1.46 -12.40
CA GLU A 62 -1.37 -1.71 -13.43
C GLU A 62 -1.05 -0.47 -14.28
N ASN A 63 -2.05 0.35 -14.54
CA ASN A 63 -1.90 1.60 -15.30
C ASN A 63 -1.48 2.81 -14.43
N GLY A 64 -1.21 2.58 -13.14
CA GLY A 64 -0.84 3.61 -12.18
C GLY A 64 -2.03 4.36 -11.55
N ARG A 65 -3.28 3.99 -11.89
CA ARG A 65 -4.45 4.58 -11.24
C ARG A 65 -4.47 4.21 -9.76
N THR A 66 -4.80 5.16 -8.90
CA THR A 66 -4.79 4.99 -7.44
C THR A 66 -6.21 4.99 -6.88
N GLY A 67 -6.44 4.23 -5.83
CA GLY A 67 -7.73 4.21 -5.15
C GLY A 67 -7.62 4.11 -3.65
N GLN A 68 -8.50 4.84 -2.96
CA GLN A 68 -8.67 4.79 -1.52
C GLN A 68 -9.77 3.79 -1.16
N LEU A 69 -9.47 2.81 -0.32
CA LEU A 69 -10.43 1.78 0.11
C LEU A 69 -10.75 1.83 1.61
N VAL A 70 -9.82 2.35 2.42
CA VAL A 70 -10.01 2.63 3.84
C VAL A 70 -9.46 4.03 4.09
N TRP A 71 -10.19 4.86 4.87
CA TRP A 71 -9.70 6.19 5.21
C TRP A 71 -8.45 6.11 6.10
N ASP A 72 -7.56 7.08 5.96
CA ASP A 72 -6.32 7.14 6.77
C ASP A 72 -6.61 7.25 8.26
N ALA A 73 -7.76 7.83 8.64
CA ALA A 73 -8.20 7.91 10.04
C ALA A 73 -8.60 6.54 10.63
N ASP A 74 -8.80 5.54 9.78
CA ASP A 74 -9.23 4.20 10.17
C ASP A 74 -8.11 3.17 10.02
N THR A 75 -8.29 2.01 10.63
CA THR A 75 -7.29 0.92 10.61
C THR A 75 -7.66 -0.11 9.55
N ALA A 76 -6.82 -0.26 8.53
CA ALA A 76 -6.91 -1.36 7.59
C ALA A 76 -6.27 -2.63 8.18
N TRP A 77 -6.77 -3.79 7.77
CA TRP A 77 -6.28 -5.11 8.23
C TRP A 77 -5.33 -5.69 7.17
N HIS A 78 -4.07 -5.22 7.18
CA HIS A 78 -3.14 -5.56 6.11
C HIS A 78 -1.87 -6.28 6.53
N ALA A 79 -1.36 -6.00 7.75
CA ALA A 79 -0.01 -6.44 8.11
C ALA A 79 0.03 -7.76 8.90
N GLY A 80 -1.11 -8.28 9.34
CA GLY A 80 -1.16 -9.44 10.24
C GLY A 80 -0.54 -9.16 11.61
N ASN A 81 -0.45 -7.89 11.98
CA ASN A 81 0.15 -7.38 13.20
C ASN A 81 -0.63 -6.13 13.62
N TRP A 82 -1.24 -6.15 14.80
CA TRP A 82 -2.15 -5.08 15.21
C TRP A 82 -1.42 -3.73 15.39
N TYR A 83 -0.23 -3.74 15.97
CA TYR A 83 0.56 -2.52 16.09
C TYR A 83 0.85 -1.92 14.71
N ALA A 84 1.29 -2.73 13.76
CA ALA A 84 1.55 -2.26 12.40
C ALA A 84 0.27 -1.75 11.75
N ASN A 85 -0.86 -2.45 11.88
CA ASN A 85 -2.14 -2.00 11.31
C ASN A 85 -2.56 -0.62 11.83
N THR A 86 -2.44 -0.39 13.14
CA THR A 86 -2.87 0.88 13.77
C THR A 86 -1.89 2.03 13.57
N HIS A 87 -0.62 1.75 13.24
CA HIS A 87 0.44 2.75 13.14
C HIS A 87 0.98 2.96 11.72
N SER A 88 0.33 2.37 10.72
CA SER A 88 0.80 2.48 9.34
C SER A 88 -0.31 2.74 8.33
N VAL A 89 0.11 3.06 7.13
CA VAL A 89 -0.71 3.00 5.92
C VAL A 89 -0.29 1.79 5.12
N GLY A 90 -1.23 0.94 4.76
CA GLY A 90 -1.01 -0.21 3.86
C GLY A 90 -1.27 0.19 2.41
N ILE A 91 -0.30 -0.05 1.55
CA ILE A 91 -0.38 0.23 0.12
C ILE A 91 -0.21 -1.07 -0.66
N GLU A 92 -1.23 -1.44 -1.40
CA GLU A 92 -1.27 -2.61 -2.28
C GLU A 92 -0.93 -2.22 -3.72
N HIS A 93 -0.27 -3.11 -4.43
CA HIS A 93 0.17 -2.91 -5.81
C HIS A 93 -0.27 -4.08 -6.67
N ALA A 94 -0.90 -3.77 -7.82
CA ALA A 94 -1.15 -4.77 -8.85
C ALA A 94 0.17 -5.27 -9.42
N ASP A 95 0.27 -6.57 -9.64
CA ASP A 95 1.46 -7.18 -10.24
C ASP A 95 1.10 -8.37 -11.13
N LYS A 96 2.08 -8.83 -11.90
CA LYS A 96 1.93 -9.95 -12.82
C LYS A 96 3.11 -10.91 -12.70
N LEU A 97 2.86 -12.17 -13.01
CA LEU A 97 3.93 -13.16 -13.17
C LEU A 97 4.67 -12.93 -14.49
N VAL A 98 5.97 -12.75 -14.39
CA VAL A 98 6.89 -12.70 -15.52
C VAL A 98 8.05 -13.64 -15.19
N ASN A 99 8.23 -14.70 -15.97
CA ASN A 99 9.24 -15.74 -15.70
C ASN A 99 9.16 -16.26 -14.25
N ASP A 100 7.95 -16.61 -13.82
CA ASP A 100 7.64 -17.14 -12.49
C ASP A 100 7.94 -16.18 -11.32
N GLN A 101 8.11 -14.88 -11.60
CA GLN A 101 8.31 -13.85 -10.59
C GLN A 101 7.20 -12.80 -10.67
N TRP A 102 6.69 -12.39 -9.51
CA TRP A 102 5.76 -11.27 -9.43
C TRP A 102 6.50 -9.95 -9.60
N VAL A 103 6.07 -9.16 -10.59
CA VAL A 103 6.69 -7.86 -10.89
C VAL A 103 5.62 -6.80 -11.13
N LEU A 104 5.94 -5.57 -10.73
CA LEU A 104 5.12 -4.39 -11.00
C LEU A 104 5.35 -3.92 -12.44
N SER A 105 4.30 -3.36 -13.06
CA SER A 105 4.47 -2.54 -14.25
C SER A 105 5.24 -1.26 -13.90
N GLU A 106 5.80 -0.62 -14.92
CA GLU A 106 6.45 0.69 -14.76
C GLU A 106 5.50 1.73 -14.16
N ALA A 107 4.25 1.76 -14.62
CA ALA A 107 3.24 2.70 -14.13
C ALA A 107 2.85 2.44 -12.66
N THR A 108 2.71 1.16 -12.27
CA THR A 108 2.42 0.79 -10.87
C THR A 108 3.60 1.17 -9.95
N LEU A 109 4.80 0.89 -10.38
CA LEU A 109 6.01 1.20 -9.61
C LEU A 109 6.14 2.71 -9.41
N ASP A 110 5.99 3.48 -10.48
CA ASP A 110 6.10 4.94 -10.44
C ASP A 110 5.01 5.57 -9.55
N ALA A 111 3.75 5.19 -9.77
CA ALA A 111 2.63 5.72 -8.98
C ALA A 111 2.76 5.33 -7.50
N GLY A 112 3.12 4.07 -7.21
CA GLY A 112 3.32 3.60 -5.84
C GLY A 112 4.43 4.38 -5.12
N ALA A 113 5.56 4.60 -5.78
CA ALA A 113 6.66 5.38 -5.23
C ALA A 113 6.24 6.85 -4.93
N HIS A 114 5.48 7.47 -5.82
CA HIS A 114 4.96 8.82 -5.59
C HIS A 114 3.94 8.87 -4.44
N VAL A 115 3.10 7.87 -4.30
CA VAL A 115 2.17 7.76 -3.17
C VAL A 115 2.95 7.64 -1.84
N VAL A 116 3.99 6.83 -1.80
CA VAL A 116 4.88 6.71 -0.61
C VAL A 116 5.49 8.06 -0.25
N ALA A 117 6.05 8.76 -1.25
CA ALA A 117 6.62 10.10 -1.04
C ALA A 117 5.60 11.08 -0.48
N ALA A 118 4.38 11.06 -1.05
CA ALA A 118 3.27 11.93 -0.64
C ALA A 118 2.85 11.67 0.82
N TYR A 119 2.70 10.40 1.20
CA TYR A 119 2.37 10.03 2.58
C TYR A 119 3.47 10.45 3.57
N CYS A 120 4.73 10.21 3.24
CA CYS A 120 5.84 10.63 4.08
C CYS A 120 5.88 12.15 4.28
N LYS A 121 5.61 12.92 3.22
CA LYS A 121 5.53 14.38 3.29
C LYS A 121 4.35 14.85 4.13
N TYR A 122 3.16 14.34 3.82
CA TYR A 122 1.90 14.77 4.46
C TYR A 122 1.89 14.49 5.96
N TYR A 123 2.30 13.29 6.37
CA TYR A 123 2.34 12.88 7.78
C TYR A 123 3.67 13.20 8.47
N LYS A 124 4.57 13.92 7.79
CA LYS A 124 5.88 14.37 8.36
C LYS A 124 6.73 13.20 8.87
N LEU A 125 6.75 12.11 8.13
CA LEU A 125 7.51 10.91 8.48
C LEU A 125 9.00 11.02 8.13
N GLY A 126 9.38 12.09 7.45
CA GLY A 126 10.72 12.27 6.90
C GLY A 126 10.84 11.74 5.47
N LYS A 127 12.06 11.79 4.93
CA LYS A 127 12.36 11.24 3.61
C LYS A 127 12.09 9.73 3.59
N PRO A 128 11.44 9.18 2.54
CA PRO A 128 11.24 7.74 2.45
C PRO A 128 12.56 6.97 2.55
N GLU A 129 12.63 6.05 3.51
CA GLU A 129 13.82 5.26 3.79
C GLU A 129 13.42 3.82 4.13
N TRP A 130 13.96 2.86 3.35
CA TRP A 130 13.66 1.44 3.50
C TRP A 130 14.08 0.92 4.87
N MET A 131 13.18 0.17 5.52
CA MET A 131 13.37 -0.39 6.87
C MET A 131 13.47 0.65 7.99
N LYS A 132 13.06 1.89 7.72
CA LYS A 132 12.98 2.95 8.73
C LYS A 132 11.56 3.54 8.83
N ASN A 133 10.99 4.00 7.72
CA ASN A 133 9.62 4.48 7.63
C ASN A 133 8.83 3.86 6.46
N VAL A 134 9.48 3.01 5.68
CA VAL A 134 8.86 2.20 4.62
C VAL A 134 9.30 0.75 4.82
N PHE A 135 8.32 -0.13 5.05
CA PHE A 135 8.57 -1.52 5.41
C PHE A 135 7.88 -2.49 4.46
N PRO A 136 8.46 -3.68 4.22
CA PRO A 136 7.74 -4.77 3.58
C PRO A 136 6.74 -5.43 4.54
N HIS A 137 5.66 -5.99 4.03
CA HIS A 137 4.74 -6.83 4.81
C HIS A 137 5.49 -7.96 5.55
N SER A 138 6.49 -8.53 4.91
CA SER A 138 7.33 -9.61 5.48
C SER A 138 8.07 -9.22 6.77
N HIS A 139 8.19 -7.92 7.05
CA HIS A 139 8.76 -7.47 8.33
C HIS A 139 7.84 -7.79 9.52
N PHE A 140 6.52 -7.83 9.29
CA PHE A 140 5.51 -7.99 10.34
C PHE A 140 4.86 -9.37 10.37
N SER A 141 4.94 -10.14 9.29
CA SER A 141 4.31 -11.45 9.14
C SER A 141 5.21 -12.40 8.34
N ALA A 142 5.02 -13.70 8.53
CA ALA A 142 5.67 -14.73 7.72
C ALA A 142 5.02 -14.80 6.33
N THR A 143 5.53 -14.04 5.37
CA THR A 143 5.01 -13.95 4.01
C THR A 143 6.12 -13.56 3.03
N ALA A 144 5.94 -13.88 1.75
CA ALA A 144 6.80 -13.41 0.66
C ALA A 144 6.42 -12.01 0.15
N CYS A 145 5.26 -11.48 0.58
CA CYS A 145 4.81 -10.13 0.24
C CYS A 145 5.78 -9.07 0.80
N PRO A 146 6.19 -8.07 0.03
CA PRO A 146 5.64 -7.63 -1.25
C PRO A 146 6.43 -8.10 -2.50
N ALA A 147 6.99 -9.27 -2.51
CA ALA A 147 7.68 -9.89 -3.66
C ALA A 147 8.80 -8.98 -4.25
N SER A 148 8.70 -8.59 -5.52
CA SER A 148 9.74 -7.80 -6.19
C SER A 148 10.01 -6.43 -5.54
N ILE A 149 9.04 -5.86 -4.82
CA ILE A 149 9.22 -4.55 -4.15
C ILE A 149 10.27 -4.64 -3.03
N GLN A 150 10.43 -5.80 -2.39
CA GLN A 150 11.52 -6.04 -1.44
C GLN A 150 12.73 -6.73 -2.07
N GLY A 151 12.73 -6.93 -3.36
CA GLY A 151 13.76 -7.64 -4.12
C GLY A 151 14.23 -6.86 -5.34
N SER A 152 13.99 -7.41 -6.53
CA SER A 152 14.55 -6.88 -7.79
C SER A 152 14.11 -5.45 -8.13
N GLN A 153 12.95 -5.00 -7.67
CA GLN A 153 12.44 -3.65 -7.93
C GLN A 153 12.62 -2.67 -6.76
N ASN A 154 13.21 -3.10 -5.64
CA ASN A 154 13.35 -2.27 -4.44
C ASN A 154 14.15 -0.99 -4.68
N ALA A 155 15.34 -1.13 -5.28
CA ALA A 155 16.22 0.01 -5.50
C ALA A 155 15.57 1.10 -6.35
N GLU A 156 14.90 0.71 -7.44
CA GLU A 156 14.20 1.62 -8.33
C GLU A 156 12.98 2.26 -7.63
N TYR A 157 12.18 1.45 -6.94
CA TYR A 157 11.02 1.92 -6.20
C TYR A 157 11.41 2.99 -5.17
N MET A 158 12.40 2.70 -4.34
CA MET A 158 12.86 3.62 -3.30
C MET A 158 13.56 4.86 -3.87
N SER A 159 14.28 4.72 -4.99
CA SER A 159 14.87 5.86 -5.70
C SER A 159 13.79 6.85 -6.16
N ARG A 160 12.70 6.35 -6.73
CA ARG A 160 11.59 7.20 -7.17
C ARG A 160 10.77 7.78 -6.02
N ALA A 161 10.71 7.11 -4.88
CA ALA A 161 10.02 7.61 -3.69
C ALA A 161 10.77 8.76 -3.01
N GLN A 162 12.04 8.92 -3.31
CA GLN A 162 12.88 9.99 -2.76
C GLN A 162 12.87 11.22 -3.64
#